data_35880fa80e2685cba5e885ca4356dc44
#
_entry.id   35880fa80e2685cba5e885ca4356dc44
#
_cell.length_a   1.000
_cell.length_b   1.000
_cell.length_c   1.000
_cell.angle_alpha   90.00
_cell.angle_beta   90.00
_cell.angle_gamma   90.00
#
_symmetry.space_group_name_H-M   'P 1'
#
loop_
_entity.id
_entity.type
_entity.pdbx_description
1 polymer ?
#
loop_
_entity_poly.entity_id
_entity_poly.type
_entity_poly.pdbx_seq_one_letter_code
_entity_poly.pdbx_strand_id
1 'polypeptide(L)'
;MLKKYFICRDCYYVLKWDEQAIGFGKIFPICKLFLSKNTGGFFVTSLQLFHRRHMPGGANVPHFKNTTECATALLPTPSKVCIPMQQHIGAPCEPVVKVGETVKAGQLIGDSPSPVSAPIHASISGKVTAIDEILMPFGAKCTSVTITSDGENTVDETLQPPEIKDREDFLNAIRASGLVGLGGAGFPTSVKLNPKNI
;
A
#
# COMPACT_ATOMS: atom_id res chain seq x y z
N MET A 1 -7.80 5.56 -24.03
CA MET A 1 -6.63 5.30 -23.16
C MET A 1 -7.10 5.50 -21.73
N LEU A 2 -7.43 4.42 -21.02
CA LEU A 2 -8.01 4.47 -19.66
C LEU A 2 -6.87 4.63 -18.65
N LYS A 3 -6.80 5.77 -18.01
CA LYS A 3 -5.89 5.98 -16.86
C LYS A 3 -6.54 5.37 -15.63
N LYS A 4 -5.93 4.33 -15.08
CA LYS A 4 -6.37 3.71 -13.82
C LYS A 4 -5.63 4.35 -12.66
N TYR A 5 -6.35 4.73 -11.61
CA TYR A 5 -5.81 5.32 -10.40
C TYR A 5 -6.09 4.39 -9.23
N PHE A 6 -5.09 4.16 -8.38
CA PHE A 6 -5.24 3.45 -7.12
C PHE A 6 -5.21 4.46 -5.98
N ILE A 7 -6.22 4.43 -5.13
CA ILE A 7 -6.30 5.31 -3.95
C ILE A 7 -6.13 4.44 -2.71
N CYS A 8 -5.05 4.69 -1.95
CA CYS A 8 -4.91 4.18 -0.60
C CYS A 8 -5.55 5.18 0.37
N ARG A 9 -6.39 4.70 1.28
CA ARG A 9 -7.27 5.51 2.14
C ARG A 9 -6.53 6.48 3.08
N ASP A 10 -5.32 6.16 3.51
CA ASP A 10 -4.58 6.96 4.50
C ASP A 10 -3.40 7.74 3.94
N CYS A 11 -3.11 7.54 2.66
CA CYS A 11 -2.15 8.35 1.93
C CYS A 11 -2.86 8.84 0.69
N TYR A 12 -3.08 10.12 0.56
CA TYR A 12 -3.55 10.78 -0.67
C TYR A 12 -2.51 10.67 -1.80
N TYR A 13 -1.90 9.47 -1.96
CA TYR A 13 -1.00 9.16 -3.06
C TYR A 13 -1.77 8.46 -4.17
N VAL A 14 -2.03 9.22 -5.21
CA VAL A 14 -2.47 8.66 -6.49
C VAL A 14 -1.22 8.18 -7.22
N LEU A 15 -1.02 6.89 -7.29
CA LEU A 15 -0.03 6.30 -8.19
C LEU A 15 -0.62 6.31 -9.61
N LYS A 16 -0.17 7.24 -10.43
CA LYS A 16 -0.45 7.26 -11.86
C LYS A 16 0.39 6.18 -12.52
N TRP A 17 -0.24 5.12 -12.98
CA TRP A 17 0.42 4.08 -13.75
C TRP A 17 0.38 4.44 -15.24
N ASP A 18 1.53 4.66 -15.83
CA ASP A 18 1.67 4.84 -17.27
C ASP A 18 2.20 3.52 -17.87
N GLU A 19 1.41 2.85 -18.70
CA GLU A 19 1.75 1.55 -19.29
C GLU A 19 2.97 1.57 -20.22
N GLN A 20 3.54 2.74 -20.49
CA GLN A 20 4.69 2.90 -21.38
C GLN A 20 6.06 2.92 -20.68
N ALA A 21 6.12 2.81 -19.34
CA ALA A 21 7.38 2.92 -18.59
C ALA A 21 8.03 1.59 -18.22
N ILE A 22 7.61 0.45 -18.78
CA ILE A 22 8.32 -0.82 -18.58
C ILE A 22 9.38 -1.00 -19.65
N GLY A 23 10.43 -0.18 -19.55
CA GLY A 23 11.71 -0.52 -20.13
C GLY A 23 12.47 -1.43 -19.15
N PHE A 24 12.31 -2.75 -19.28
CA PHE A 24 13.23 -3.71 -18.66
C PHE A 24 14.60 -3.55 -19.30
N GLY A 25 15.45 -2.76 -18.74
CA GLY A 25 16.79 -2.55 -19.22
C GLY A 25 17.73 -2.01 -18.16
N LYS A 26 18.51 -2.92 -17.57
CA LYS A 26 19.79 -2.66 -16.90
C LYS A 26 19.73 -2.13 -15.47
N ILE A 27 19.51 -3.02 -14.52
CA ILE A 27 20.09 -2.92 -13.19
C ILE A 27 21.01 -4.12 -12.97
N PHE A 28 22.24 -4.01 -13.41
CA PHE A 28 23.38 -4.72 -12.84
C PHE A 28 24.58 -3.80 -12.90
N PRO A 29 25.07 -3.24 -11.79
CA PRO A 29 26.42 -2.73 -11.75
C PRO A 29 27.35 -3.94 -11.74
N ILE A 30 27.99 -4.19 -12.87
CA ILE A 30 29.10 -5.13 -13.02
C ILE A 30 30.21 -4.65 -12.08
N CYS A 31 30.45 -5.44 -11.04
CA CYS A 31 31.65 -5.31 -10.23
C CYS A 31 32.86 -5.61 -11.16
N LYS A 32 33.48 -4.59 -11.72
CA LYS A 32 34.74 -4.71 -12.45
C LYS A 32 35.81 -5.09 -11.44
N LEU A 33 36.10 -6.37 -11.36
CA LEU A 33 37.32 -6.87 -10.72
C LEU A 33 38.52 -6.40 -11.55
N PHE A 34 39.19 -5.37 -11.09
CA PHE A 34 40.50 -4.97 -11.62
C PHE A 34 41.54 -5.98 -11.17
N LEU A 35 41.83 -6.97 -11.99
CA LEU A 35 43.03 -7.78 -11.89
C LEU A 35 44.21 -6.98 -12.47
N SER A 36 44.95 -6.30 -11.60
CA SER A 36 46.25 -5.83 -11.95
C SER A 36 47.21 -7.03 -11.97
N LYS A 37 47.69 -7.38 -13.15
CA LYS A 37 48.87 -8.25 -13.30
C LYS A 37 50.10 -7.34 -13.11
N ASN A 38 50.88 -7.57 -12.04
CA ASN A 38 52.32 -7.61 -12.14
C ASN A 38 53.01 -7.95 -10.81
N THR A 39 53.94 -8.89 -10.94
CA THR A 39 55.19 -9.09 -10.18
C THR A 39 55.12 -9.62 -8.77
N GLY A 40 55.78 -10.75 -8.70
CA GLY A 40 56.08 -11.60 -7.57
C GLY A 40 56.63 -10.92 -6.33
N GLY A 41 56.28 -11.52 -5.22
CA GLY A 41 56.79 -11.19 -3.90
C GLY A 41 55.92 -11.87 -2.85
N PHE A 42 56.38 -13.03 -2.42
CA PHE A 42 55.83 -13.73 -1.26
C PHE A 42 56.16 -12.88 -0.02
N PHE A 43 55.20 -12.22 0.54
CA PHE A 43 55.26 -11.65 1.88
C PHE A 43 54.05 -12.07 2.66
N VAL A 44 54.24 -13.10 3.50
CA VAL A 44 53.30 -13.37 4.58
C VAL A 44 53.53 -12.35 5.66
N THR A 45 52.72 -11.31 5.69
CA THR A 45 52.70 -10.37 6.82
C THR A 45 51.35 -10.48 7.49
N SER A 46 51.42 -11.01 8.72
CA SER A 46 50.51 -10.81 9.86
C SER A 46 49.02 -10.82 9.54
N LEU A 47 48.37 -11.87 10.04
CA LEU A 47 46.96 -11.82 10.35
C LEU A 47 46.69 -10.63 11.28
N GLN A 48 46.46 -9.44 10.73
CA GLN A 48 45.80 -8.41 11.48
C GLN A 48 44.36 -8.83 11.63
N LEU A 49 43.99 -9.17 12.88
CA LEU A 49 42.62 -9.26 13.31
C LEU A 49 41.89 -8.06 12.72
N PHE A 50 41.05 -8.32 11.73
CA PHE A 50 40.11 -7.30 11.27
C PHE A 50 39.23 -6.94 12.45
N HIS A 51 39.61 -5.91 13.16
CA HIS A 51 38.65 -5.12 13.93
C HIS A 51 37.41 -5.01 13.07
N ARG A 52 36.28 -5.42 13.58
CA ARG A 52 34.96 -5.22 12.96
C ARG A 52 34.83 -3.74 12.64
N ARG A 53 35.43 -3.32 11.55
CA ARG A 53 35.00 -2.07 10.93
C ARG A 53 33.55 -2.30 10.59
N HIS A 54 32.68 -1.47 11.15
CA HIS A 54 31.32 -1.35 10.67
C HIS A 54 31.39 -1.44 9.15
N MET A 55 30.91 -2.55 8.60
CA MET A 55 30.59 -2.54 7.18
C MET A 55 29.57 -1.42 7.05
N PRO A 56 29.80 -0.38 6.25
CA PRO A 56 28.76 0.55 5.91
C PRO A 56 27.71 -0.26 5.16
N GLY A 57 26.80 -0.88 5.93
CA GLY A 57 25.71 -1.68 5.38
C GLY A 57 24.61 -0.73 4.94
N GLY A 58 24.18 -0.88 3.71
CA GLY A 58 23.08 -0.15 3.14
C GLY A 58 23.39 0.46 1.80
N ALA A 59 22.41 0.49 0.93
CA ALA A 59 22.48 1.27 -0.30
C ALA A 59 22.40 2.76 0.06
N ASN A 60 23.30 3.56 -0.49
CA ASN A 60 23.17 5.01 -0.39
C ASN A 60 22.03 5.45 -1.31
N VAL A 61 20.82 5.55 -0.75
CA VAL A 61 19.65 6.02 -1.46
C VAL A 61 19.60 7.54 -1.34
N PRO A 62 19.68 8.28 -2.44
CA PRO A 62 19.60 9.73 -2.38
C PRO A 62 18.21 10.17 -1.88
N HIS A 63 18.19 11.21 -1.06
CA HIS A 63 16.97 11.78 -0.49
C HIS A 63 16.30 12.72 -1.50
N PHE A 64 15.38 12.21 -2.30
CA PHE A 64 14.56 13.03 -3.21
C PHE A 64 13.31 13.57 -2.48
N LYS A 65 13.51 14.45 -1.51
CA LYS A 65 12.43 15.08 -0.75
C LYS A 65 12.04 16.44 -1.35
N ASN A 66 11.77 16.47 -2.63
CA ASN A 66 11.48 17.72 -3.36
C ASN A 66 10.20 18.42 -2.91
N THR A 67 9.32 17.70 -2.19
CA THR A 67 8.03 18.22 -1.69
C THR A 67 8.06 18.56 -0.20
N THR A 68 9.21 18.54 0.47
CA THR A 68 9.30 18.77 1.93
C THR A 68 8.72 20.13 2.33
N GLU A 69 8.99 21.16 1.53
CA GLU A 69 8.56 22.54 1.77
C GLU A 69 7.29 22.93 0.97
N CYS A 70 6.67 21.97 0.27
CA CYS A 70 5.47 22.25 -0.50
C CYS A 70 4.24 22.23 0.40
N ALA A 71 3.33 23.17 0.17
CA ALA A 71 2.01 23.15 0.80
C ALA A 71 1.20 21.93 0.32
N THR A 72 0.34 21.41 1.19
CA THR A 72 -0.58 20.34 0.84
C THR A 72 -1.55 20.81 -0.23
N ALA A 73 -1.74 20.01 -1.29
CA ALA A 73 -2.70 20.27 -2.34
C ALA A 73 -3.83 19.23 -2.30
N LEU A 74 -5.06 19.70 -2.49
CA LEU A 74 -6.21 18.80 -2.61
C LEU A 74 -6.26 18.22 -4.02
N LEU A 75 -6.40 16.89 -4.09
CA LEU A 75 -6.62 16.21 -5.36
C LEU A 75 -8.08 16.39 -5.78
N PRO A 76 -8.38 16.78 -7.04
CA PRO A 76 -9.75 16.78 -7.53
C PRO A 76 -10.32 15.35 -7.52
N THR A 77 -11.60 15.24 -7.20
CA THR A 77 -12.31 13.95 -7.17
C THR A 77 -12.18 13.27 -8.54
N PRO A 78 -11.66 12.03 -8.60
CA PRO A 78 -11.52 11.31 -9.85
C PRO A 78 -12.90 10.90 -10.39
N SER A 79 -13.05 10.87 -11.72
CA SER A 79 -14.29 10.42 -12.36
C SER A 79 -14.57 8.92 -12.17
N LYS A 80 -13.54 8.13 -11.84
CA LYS A 80 -13.63 6.67 -11.66
C LYS A 80 -12.49 6.18 -10.78
N VAL A 81 -12.81 5.27 -9.85
CA VAL A 81 -11.83 4.55 -9.03
C VAL A 81 -12.00 3.05 -9.20
N CYS A 82 -10.90 2.31 -9.08
CA CYS A 82 -10.87 0.86 -9.04
C CYS A 82 -10.20 0.46 -7.72
N ILE A 83 -10.96 -0.15 -6.83
CA ILE A 83 -10.56 -0.46 -5.46
C ILE A 83 -10.32 -1.98 -5.36
N PRO A 84 -9.06 -2.44 -5.22
CA PRO A 84 -8.76 -3.85 -5.05
C PRO A 84 -9.27 -4.34 -3.69
N MET A 85 -9.76 -5.58 -3.66
CA MET A 85 -10.24 -6.25 -2.45
C MET A 85 -9.12 -6.86 -1.62
N GLN A 86 -7.87 -6.66 -2.01
CA GLN A 86 -6.69 -7.04 -1.24
C GLN A 86 -5.76 -5.83 -1.10
N GLN A 87 -5.86 -5.13 0.03
CA GLN A 87 -5.03 -3.96 0.36
C GLN A 87 -4.17 -4.19 1.60
N HIS A 88 -4.17 -5.41 2.15
CA HIS A 88 -3.46 -5.79 3.35
C HIS A 88 -2.94 -7.23 3.26
N ILE A 89 -1.99 -7.59 4.11
CA ILE A 89 -1.57 -8.98 4.29
C ILE A 89 -2.67 -9.77 5.02
N GLY A 90 -2.84 -11.02 4.66
CA GLY A 90 -3.90 -11.89 5.19
C GLY A 90 -4.91 -12.27 4.12
N ALA A 91 -6.11 -12.60 4.54
CA ALA A 91 -7.16 -13.01 3.61
C ALA A 91 -7.69 -11.81 2.81
N PRO A 92 -7.88 -11.94 1.49
CA PRO A 92 -8.54 -10.90 0.71
C PRO A 92 -9.98 -10.68 1.20
N CYS A 93 -10.48 -9.46 1.04
CA CYS A 93 -11.87 -9.15 1.28
C CYS A 93 -12.75 -9.63 0.12
N GLU A 94 -14.00 -9.93 0.44
CA GLU A 94 -15.05 -10.18 -0.55
C GLU A 94 -15.88 -8.91 -0.73
N PRO A 95 -16.29 -8.56 -1.97
CA PRO A 95 -17.20 -7.46 -2.20
C PRO A 95 -18.53 -7.68 -1.50
N VAL A 96 -19.01 -6.71 -0.73
CA VAL A 96 -20.33 -6.72 -0.09
C VAL A 96 -21.36 -5.92 -0.87
N VAL A 97 -20.94 -5.27 -1.95
CA VAL A 97 -21.77 -4.48 -2.88
C VAL A 97 -21.94 -5.19 -4.22
N LYS A 98 -22.95 -4.79 -4.99
CA LYS A 98 -23.28 -5.37 -6.30
C LYS A 98 -23.06 -4.35 -7.42
N VAL A 99 -22.82 -4.85 -8.62
CA VAL A 99 -22.80 -4.01 -9.83
C VAL A 99 -24.15 -3.32 -10.00
N GLY A 100 -24.12 -2.01 -10.23
CA GLY A 100 -25.31 -1.18 -10.36
C GLY A 100 -25.72 -0.48 -9.07
N GLU A 101 -25.19 -0.86 -7.92
CA GLU A 101 -25.48 -0.26 -6.62
C GLU A 101 -24.82 1.13 -6.51
N THR A 102 -25.51 2.06 -5.85
CA THR A 102 -24.97 3.37 -5.51
C THR A 102 -24.36 3.32 -4.13
N VAL A 103 -23.14 3.84 -3.99
CA VAL A 103 -22.39 3.84 -2.74
C VAL A 103 -21.98 5.28 -2.39
N LYS A 104 -21.90 5.54 -1.08
CA LYS A 104 -21.42 6.82 -0.52
C LYS A 104 -19.94 6.71 -0.14
N ALA A 105 -19.23 7.82 -0.11
CA ALA A 105 -17.85 7.85 0.36
C ALA A 105 -17.78 7.42 1.83
N GLY A 106 -16.90 6.48 2.15
CA GLY A 106 -16.78 5.85 3.46
C GLY A 106 -17.65 4.62 3.68
N GLN A 107 -18.63 4.32 2.81
CA GLN A 107 -19.45 3.13 2.90
C GLN A 107 -18.60 1.86 2.76
N LEU A 108 -18.93 0.82 3.54
CA LEU A 108 -18.29 -0.49 3.45
C LEU A 108 -18.57 -1.13 2.09
N ILE A 109 -17.52 -1.53 1.36
CA ILE A 109 -17.64 -2.18 0.05
C ILE A 109 -16.98 -3.56 0.00
N GLY A 110 -16.17 -3.91 0.98
CA GLY A 110 -15.55 -5.23 1.07
C GLY A 110 -15.16 -5.56 2.50
N ASP A 111 -15.36 -6.82 2.90
CA ASP A 111 -14.95 -7.34 4.21
C ASP A 111 -14.55 -8.81 4.11
N SER A 112 -13.94 -9.33 5.16
CA SER A 112 -13.57 -10.73 5.32
C SER A 112 -13.74 -11.16 6.77
N PRO A 113 -14.35 -12.35 7.03
CA PRO A 113 -14.47 -12.89 8.38
C PRO A 113 -13.15 -13.40 8.96
N SER A 114 -12.09 -13.41 8.18
CA SER A 114 -10.78 -13.88 8.61
C SER A 114 -10.21 -13.05 9.75
N PRO A 115 -9.49 -13.69 10.71
CA PRO A 115 -8.92 -12.97 11.87
C PRO A 115 -7.83 -11.96 11.47
N VAL A 116 -7.15 -12.19 10.35
CA VAL A 116 -6.17 -11.24 9.79
C VAL A 116 -6.78 -10.62 8.54
N SER A 117 -7.60 -9.60 8.73
CA SER A 117 -8.27 -8.85 7.68
C SER A 117 -8.62 -7.43 8.18
N ALA A 118 -8.91 -6.55 7.25
CA ALA A 118 -9.44 -5.22 7.53
C ALA A 118 -10.47 -4.85 6.45
N PRO A 119 -11.65 -4.31 6.83
CA PRO A 119 -12.67 -3.93 5.88
C PRO A 119 -12.21 -2.81 4.95
N ILE A 120 -12.78 -2.77 3.76
CA ILE A 120 -12.48 -1.82 2.70
C ILE A 120 -13.70 -0.96 2.44
N HIS A 121 -13.50 0.35 2.33
CA HIS A 121 -14.57 1.33 2.17
C HIS A 121 -14.43 2.07 0.83
N ALA A 122 -15.54 2.58 0.33
CA ALA A 122 -15.56 3.43 -0.87
C ALA A 122 -14.81 4.74 -0.62
N SER A 123 -13.93 5.12 -1.53
CA SER A 123 -13.16 6.37 -1.45
C SER A 123 -13.89 7.57 -2.08
N ILE A 124 -14.92 7.31 -2.88
CA ILE A 124 -15.78 8.33 -3.53
C ILE A 124 -17.23 7.86 -3.49
N SER A 125 -18.17 8.78 -3.61
CA SER A 125 -19.56 8.44 -3.90
C SER A 125 -19.78 8.21 -5.39
N GLY A 126 -20.78 7.37 -5.71
CA GLY A 126 -21.14 7.08 -7.08
C GLY A 126 -21.71 5.67 -7.27
N LYS A 127 -21.67 5.19 -8.49
CA LYS A 127 -22.25 3.88 -8.87
C LYS A 127 -21.17 2.84 -9.07
N VAL A 128 -21.40 1.65 -8.51
CA VAL A 128 -20.57 0.46 -8.78
C VAL A 128 -20.82 0.02 -10.23
N THR A 129 -19.83 0.16 -11.08
CA THR A 129 -19.94 -0.12 -12.52
C THR A 129 -19.39 -1.47 -12.92
N ALA A 130 -18.46 -2.04 -12.16
CA ALA A 130 -17.93 -3.36 -12.41
C ALA A 130 -17.34 -3.98 -11.13
N ILE A 131 -17.34 -5.31 -11.08
CA ILE A 131 -16.60 -6.13 -10.11
C ILE A 131 -15.83 -7.14 -10.94
N ASP A 132 -14.54 -6.88 -11.12
CA ASP A 132 -13.68 -7.62 -12.05
C ASP A 132 -12.37 -8.05 -11.39
N GLU A 133 -11.69 -9.02 -11.98
CA GLU A 133 -10.31 -9.33 -11.61
C GLU A 133 -9.33 -8.33 -12.22
N ILE A 134 -8.41 -7.84 -11.41
CA ILE A 134 -7.28 -7.01 -11.86
C ILE A 134 -5.96 -7.70 -11.55
N LEU A 135 -4.95 -7.39 -12.36
CA LEU A 135 -3.58 -7.82 -12.11
C LEU A 135 -2.91 -6.83 -11.13
N MET A 136 -2.48 -7.34 -9.99
CA MET A 136 -1.74 -6.55 -9.01
C MET A 136 -0.28 -6.38 -9.44
N PRO A 137 0.43 -5.37 -8.94
CA PRO A 137 1.85 -5.13 -9.26
C PRO A 137 2.77 -6.34 -9.03
N PHE A 138 2.38 -7.25 -8.14
CA PHE A 138 3.13 -8.46 -7.80
C PHE A 138 2.80 -9.66 -8.69
N GLY A 139 2.00 -9.48 -9.74
CA GLY A 139 1.59 -10.54 -10.68
C GLY A 139 0.42 -11.41 -10.21
N ALA A 140 -0.10 -11.22 -9.00
CA ALA A 140 -1.29 -11.90 -8.53
C ALA A 140 -2.57 -11.24 -9.07
N LYS A 141 -3.61 -12.03 -9.30
CA LYS A 141 -4.95 -11.53 -9.60
C LYS A 141 -5.70 -11.23 -8.32
N CYS A 142 -6.47 -10.16 -8.33
CA CYS A 142 -7.30 -9.73 -7.21
C CYS A 142 -8.64 -9.21 -7.72
N THR A 143 -9.73 -9.55 -7.02
CA THR A 143 -11.03 -8.94 -7.26
C THR A 143 -10.97 -7.45 -6.94
N SER A 144 -11.62 -6.63 -7.74
CA SER A 144 -11.71 -5.19 -7.54
C SER A 144 -13.11 -4.68 -7.76
N VAL A 145 -13.48 -3.66 -7.01
CA VAL A 145 -14.73 -2.90 -7.17
C VAL A 145 -14.43 -1.60 -7.89
N THR A 146 -15.09 -1.38 -9.01
CA THR A 146 -14.97 -0.15 -9.80
C THR A 146 -16.17 0.74 -9.54
N ILE A 147 -15.91 1.97 -9.10
CA ILE A 147 -16.93 2.98 -8.81
C ILE A 147 -16.74 4.14 -9.78
N THR A 148 -17.81 4.53 -10.47
CA THR A 148 -17.87 5.77 -11.26
C THR A 148 -18.48 6.86 -10.42
N SER A 149 -17.76 7.98 -10.26
CA SER A 149 -18.16 9.11 -9.43
C SER A 149 -19.48 9.73 -9.94
N ASP A 150 -20.30 10.17 -8.99
CA ASP A 150 -21.45 11.04 -9.23
C ASP A 150 -21.05 12.53 -9.31
N GLY A 151 -19.81 12.86 -8.95
CA GLY A 151 -19.28 14.23 -8.89
C GLY A 151 -19.56 14.96 -7.57
N GLU A 152 -20.42 14.41 -6.71
CA GLU A 152 -20.85 15.07 -5.46
C GLU A 152 -19.95 14.69 -4.27
N ASN A 153 -19.37 13.50 -4.30
CA ASN A 153 -18.55 12.93 -3.21
C ASN A 153 -19.29 12.95 -1.85
N THR A 154 -20.55 12.55 -1.86
CA THR A 154 -21.41 12.48 -0.67
C THR A 154 -20.86 11.47 0.32
N VAL A 155 -20.63 11.90 1.57
CA VAL A 155 -20.14 11.04 2.66
C VAL A 155 -21.29 10.22 3.23
N ASP A 156 -21.00 9.00 3.66
CA ASP A 156 -21.98 8.14 4.33
C ASP A 156 -22.37 8.72 5.70
N GLU A 157 -23.65 9.07 5.86
CA GLU A 157 -24.21 9.68 7.06
C GLU A 157 -24.24 8.74 8.27
N THR A 158 -24.09 7.44 8.02
CA THR A 158 -24.02 6.43 9.10
C THR A 158 -22.68 6.42 9.82
N LEU A 159 -21.67 7.08 9.26
CA LEU A 159 -20.36 7.21 9.85
C LEU A 159 -20.39 8.16 11.04
N GLN A 160 -20.51 7.61 12.23
CA GLN A 160 -20.45 8.37 13.47
C GLN A 160 -19.15 8.04 14.23
N PRO A 161 -18.62 8.99 15.03
CA PRO A 161 -17.51 8.70 15.93
C PRO A 161 -17.88 7.54 16.85
N PRO A 162 -17.01 6.51 17.00
CA PRO A 162 -17.32 5.39 17.87
C PRO A 162 -17.30 5.80 19.33
N GLU A 163 -18.27 5.29 20.13
CA GLU A 163 -18.17 5.34 21.59
C GLU A 163 -17.18 4.29 22.07
N ILE A 164 -16.14 4.71 22.77
CA ILE A 164 -15.08 3.85 23.30
C ILE A 164 -15.17 3.88 24.82
N LYS A 165 -15.60 2.76 25.41
CA LYS A 165 -15.72 2.59 26.87
C LYS A 165 -14.62 1.68 27.41
N ASP A 166 -14.19 0.72 26.60
CA ASP A 166 -13.18 -0.26 26.98
C ASP A 166 -12.20 -0.56 25.85
N ARG A 167 -11.28 -1.51 26.10
CA ARG A 167 -10.29 -1.94 25.13
C ARG A 167 -10.92 -2.66 23.94
N GLU A 168 -11.98 -3.39 24.16
CA GLU A 168 -12.65 -4.17 23.10
C GLU A 168 -13.34 -3.23 22.12
N ASP A 169 -14.04 -2.22 22.62
CA ASP A 169 -14.64 -1.16 21.81
C ASP A 169 -13.59 -0.45 20.96
N PHE A 170 -12.43 -0.15 21.55
CA PHE A 170 -11.31 0.46 20.83
C PHE A 170 -10.79 -0.42 19.69
N LEU A 171 -10.58 -1.72 19.93
CA LEU A 171 -10.12 -2.66 18.91
C LEU A 171 -11.16 -2.84 17.80
N ASN A 172 -12.43 -2.90 18.16
CA ASN A 172 -13.53 -3.00 17.22
C ASN A 172 -13.64 -1.73 16.34
N ALA A 173 -13.49 -0.56 16.95
CA ALA A 173 -13.47 0.71 16.23
C ALA A 173 -12.31 0.79 15.22
N ILE A 174 -11.11 0.38 15.63
CA ILE A 174 -9.94 0.30 14.73
C ILE A 174 -10.17 -0.71 13.60
N ARG A 175 -10.77 -1.87 13.89
CA ARG A 175 -11.10 -2.83 12.84
C ARG A 175 -12.12 -2.23 11.88
N ALA A 176 -13.22 -1.70 12.39
CA ALA A 176 -14.29 -1.10 11.59
C ALA A 176 -13.80 0.05 10.70
N SER A 177 -12.78 0.80 11.14
CA SER A 177 -12.17 1.87 10.34
C SER A 177 -11.36 1.37 9.14
N GLY A 178 -11.04 0.07 9.06
CA GLY A 178 -10.21 -0.51 8.00
C GLY A 178 -8.74 -0.08 8.06
N LEU A 179 -8.24 0.31 9.24
CA LEU A 179 -6.90 0.82 9.41
C LEU A 179 -5.85 -0.28 9.26
N VAL A 180 -4.87 -0.04 8.39
CA VAL A 180 -3.75 -0.95 8.10
C VAL A 180 -2.43 -0.19 8.12
N GLY A 181 -1.33 -0.93 8.31
CA GLY A 181 0.02 -0.34 8.35
C GLY A 181 0.50 0.11 6.98
N LEU A 182 0.82 1.39 6.83
CA LEU A 182 1.21 1.99 5.54
C LEU A 182 2.67 1.75 5.16
N GLY A 183 3.56 1.55 6.14
CA GLY A 183 5.00 1.47 5.90
C GLY A 183 5.51 0.10 5.46
N GLY A 184 4.64 -0.89 5.22
CA GLY A 184 5.03 -2.25 4.88
C GLY A 184 3.93 -3.00 4.13
N ALA A 185 3.66 -4.25 4.56
CA ALA A 185 2.74 -5.16 3.90
C ALA A 185 1.24 -4.87 4.16
N GLY A 186 0.90 -3.73 4.71
CA GLY A 186 -0.49 -3.41 5.02
C GLY A 186 -1.05 -4.25 6.19
N PHE A 187 -0.28 -4.49 7.25
CA PHE A 187 -0.74 -5.33 8.34
C PHE A 187 -1.93 -4.70 9.09
N PRO A 188 -3.06 -5.43 9.29
CA PRO A 188 -4.24 -4.89 9.97
C PRO A 188 -3.91 -4.37 11.39
N THR A 189 -4.20 -3.11 11.66
CA THR A 189 -3.80 -2.45 12.91
C THR A 189 -4.53 -3.02 14.14
N SER A 190 -5.80 -3.42 13.99
CA SER A 190 -6.56 -4.08 15.05
C SER A 190 -5.90 -5.38 15.53
N VAL A 191 -5.36 -6.17 14.60
CA VAL A 191 -4.63 -7.41 14.91
C VAL A 191 -3.31 -7.09 15.60
N LYS A 192 -2.58 -6.07 15.13
CA LYS A 192 -1.31 -5.64 15.72
C LYS A 192 -1.47 -5.16 17.17
N LEU A 193 -2.58 -4.49 17.47
CA LEU A 193 -2.87 -3.96 18.83
C LEU A 193 -3.52 -4.98 19.76
N ASN A 194 -3.82 -6.18 19.27
CA ASN A 194 -4.36 -7.27 20.07
C ASN A 194 -3.41 -8.48 20.13
N PRO A 195 -2.21 -8.34 20.71
CA PRO A 195 -1.30 -9.46 20.87
C PRO A 195 -1.89 -10.45 21.88
N LYS A 196 -1.89 -11.74 21.51
CA LYS A 196 -2.49 -12.80 22.34
C LYS A 196 -1.64 -13.25 23.52
N ASN A 197 -0.39 -12.80 23.61
CA ASN A 197 0.56 -13.22 24.65
C ASN A 197 1.54 -12.06 24.96
N ILE A 198 1.12 -11.18 25.81
CA ILE A 198 2.00 -10.26 26.58
C ILE A 198 1.68 -10.43 28.03
#